data_00b6abfdd0f1be4e639097a4068ff29e
#
_entry.id   00b6abfdd0f1be4e639097a4068ff29e
#
_cell.length_a   1.000
_cell.length_b   1.000
_cell.length_c   1.000
_cell.angle_alpha   90.00
_cell.angle_beta   90.00
_cell.angle_gamma   90.00
#
_symmetry.space_group_name_H-M   'P 1'
#
loop_
_entity.id
_entity.type
_entity.pdbx_description
1 polymer ?
#
loop_
_entity_poly.entity_id
_entity_poly.type
_entity_poly.pdbx_seq_one_letter_code
_entity_poly.pdbx_strand_id
1 'polypeptide(L)'
;TGPQGSGGLHVASNDTEEKLEKKMKQVKRKEKEVEALRFASQVGVPHIDLGTFPVTQYALKIMSREQSENLQAVCFYATQGEIRIGAVDPTMKDVESFVEELKHRTPAKIGLYVISEKSLERAHKLYDNLPVVEALTKDITIHAGDLEKVQADIDNFQSLKKLIERTSTTDTLTFLLGAALKLEASDMHIEAEDKGIVVRLRLDGILHDAVDLPKEMYKKLVSRIKLVSSLKINVKDKPQDGRFSILLPEGEVDVRVSTIPTVYGESIVMRLLKQSREGLSLDSLGLRGDAYEMLMHEITRPNGMIITTGPTGSGKTTSLYAIMQILNKPGVKIITLEDPVEYKMDGINQSQIDHSKGYTFAKGLRSMLRQDPDIAMVGEIRDIETADIAVQSALTGHLILSTVHTNSAAGAIPRFLSMGVKPFLLAPAVNSIIGQRLVRKLCEHCREEKVLDEKEQDRVNKLIEAMSEKDRAEIQGKEMTFYTPKGCDECGDIGYKGRIGIYEIFVMNADIEQLILSGNVSEFDIERVAIKHGMRTMVQDGIRKALEGITSVEEIFRVIE
;
A
#
# COMPACT_ATOMS: atom_id res chain seq x y z
N THR A 1 69.51 -76.60 5.40
CA THR A 1 68.86 -75.54 6.16
C THR A 1 67.84 -74.83 5.24
N GLY A 2 66.56 -75.22 5.35
CA GLY A 2 65.51 -74.75 4.47
C GLY A 2 64.88 -73.46 4.96
N PRO A 3 64.14 -72.74 4.10
CA PRO A 3 63.30 -71.63 4.49
C PRO A 3 61.86 -72.05 4.56
N GLN A 4 61.21 -71.63 5.64
CA GLN A 4 59.75 -71.65 5.85
C GLN A 4 59.03 -70.60 5.00
N GLY A 5 58.06 -71.02 4.24
CA GLY A 5 57.13 -70.12 3.54
C GLY A 5 55.97 -69.73 4.43
N SER A 6 55.75 -68.44 4.65
CA SER A 6 54.52 -67.88 5.26
C SER A 6 53.58 -67.41 4.15
N GLY A 7 52.48 -68.13 4.01
CA GLY A 7 51.39 -67.73 3.14
C GLY A 7 50.68 -66.50 3.70
N GLY A 8 50.91 -65.34 3.09
CA GLY A 8 50.11 -64.12 3.39
C GLY A 8 48.83 -64.15 2.63
N LEU A 9 47.68 -64.01 3.34
CA LEU A 9 46.36 -63.69 2.79
C LEU A 9 46.46 -62.35 2.10
N HIS A 10 46.30 -62.30 0.80
CA HIS A 10 46.08 -61.05 0.08
C HIS A 10 44.71 -60.48 0.46
N VAL A 11 44.69 -59.42 1.25
CA VAL A 11 43.53 -58.57 1.45
C VAL A 11 43.28 -57.87 0.10
N ALA A 12 42.07 -58.06 -0.42
CA ALA A 12 41.63 -57.40 -1.65
C ALA A 12 41.76 -55.88 -1.48
N SER A 13 42.31 -55.19 -2.48
CA SER A 13 42.47 -53.73 -2.44
C SER A 13 41.11 -53.04 -2.34
N ASN A 14 40.99 -51.95 -1.58
CA ASN A 14 39.77 -51.11 -1.41
C ASN A 14 39.05 -50.83 -2.73
N ASP A 15 39.76 -50.76 -3.85
CA ASP A 15 39.21 -50.54 -5.21
C ASP A 15 38.39 -51.73 -5.73
N THR A 16 38.68 -52.95 -5.26
CA THR A 16 37.96 -54.18 -5.65
C THR A 16 36.65 -54.31 -4.84
N GLU A 17 36.63 -53.94 -3.58
CA GLU A 17 35.46 -53.89 -2.71
C GLU A 17 34.49 -52.83 -3.18
N GLU A 18 34.96 -51.61 -3.52
CA GLU A 18 34.09 -50.56 -4.09
C GLU A 18 33.46 -50.97 -5.44
N LYS A 19 34.21 -51.63 -6.31
CA LYS A 19 33.67 -52.15 -7.59
C LYS A 19 32.63 -53.22 -7.38
N LEU A 20 32.82 -54.09 -6.39
CA LEU A 20 31.85 -55.12 -6.04
C LEU A 20 30.56 -54.54 -5.46
N GLU A 21 30.70 -53.56 -4.56
CA GLU A 21 29.56 -52.83 -3.97
C GLU A 21 28.75 -52.08 -5.03
N LYS A 22 29.40 -51.40 -5.96
CA LYS A 22 28.74 -50.73 -7.11
C LYS A 22 28.00 -51.71 -7.99
N LYS A 23 28.56 -52.85 -8.28
CA LYS A 23 27.90 -53.93 -9.05
C LYS A 23 26.69 -54.51 -8.29
N MET A 24 26.83 -54.79 -7.00
CA MET A 24 25.73 -55.29 -6.18
C MET A 24 24.58 -54.30 -6.10
N LYS A 25 24.87 -52.99 -5.96
CA LYS A 25 23.85 -51.94 -6.00
C LYS A 25 23.13 -51.86 -7.36
N GLN A 26 23.84 -52.10 -8.47
CA GLN A 26 23.24 -52.15 -9.81
C GLN A 26 22.32 -53.36 -10.01
N VAL A 27 22.73 -54.55 -9.50
CA VAL A 27 21.91 -55.77 -9.58
C VAL A 27 20.64 -55.62 -8.78
N LYS A 28 20.71 -55.19 -7.52
CA LYS A 28 19.53 -54.92 -6.66
C LYS A 28 18.57 -53.89 -7.27
N ARG A 29 19.13 -52.87 -7.95
CA ARG A 29 18.30 -51.90 -8.65
C ARG A 29 17.51 -52.54 -9.79
N LYS A 30 18.17 -53.34 -10.64
CA LYS A 30 17.52 -54.02 -11.76
C LYS A 30 16.44 -54.99 -11.30
N GLU A 31 16.64 -55.71 -10.19
CA GLU A 31 15.64 -56.60 -9.60
C GLU A 31 14.40 -55.82 -9.20
N LYS A 32 14.54 -54.66 -8.51
CA LYS A 32 13.40 -53.83 -8.11
C LYS A 32 12.65 -53.17 -9.29
N GLU A 33 13.36 -52.81 -10.37
CA GLU A 33 12.69 -52.34 -11.60
C GLU A 33 11.90 -53.45 -12.30
N VAL A 34 12.39 -54.72 -12.28
CA VAL A 34 11.65 -55.87 -12.83
C VAL A 34 10.40 -56.20 -12.00
N GLU A 35 10.51 -56.09 -10.66
CA GLU A 35 9.34 -56.23 -9.77
C GLU A 35 8.26 -55.16 -10.08
N ALA A 36 8.66 -53.88 -10.18
CA ALA A 36 7.78 -52.79 -10.51
C ALA A 36 7.13 -52.94 -11.90
N LEU A 37 7.87 -53.44 -12.89
CA LEU A 37 7.37 -53.70 -14.23
C LEU A 37 6.30 -54.82 -14.22
N ARG A 38 6.48 -55.90 -13.43
CA ARG A 38 5.51 -56.95 -13.25
C ARG A 38 4.23 -56.43 -12.59
N PHE A 39 4.38 -55.64 -11.53
CA PHE A 39 3.25 -55.00 -10.84
C PHE A 39 2.50 -54.06 -11.77
N ALA A 40 3.18 -53.26 -12.56
CA ALA A 40 2.60 -52.37 -13.56
C ALA A 40 1.70 -53.14 -14.56
N SER A 41 2.18 -54.29 -15.01
CA SER A 41 1.41 -55.17 -15.91
C SER A 41 0.14 -55.74 -15.25
N GLN A 42 0.16 -56.00 -13.93
CA GLN A 42 -0.99 -56.51 -13.18
C GLN A 42 -2.06 -55.45 -12.97
N VAL A 43 -1.66 -54.18 -12.69
CA VAL A 43 -2.58 -53.07 -12.42
C VAL A 43 -2.97 -52.28 -13.69
N GLY A 44 -2.40 -52.62 -14.85
CA GLY A 44 -2.71 -51.97 -16.13
C GLY A 44 -2.22 -50.55 -16.28
N VAL A 45 -1.20 -50.15 -15.49
CA VAL A 45 -0.59 -48.82 -15.49
C VAL A 45 0.82 -48.90 -16.06
N PRO A 46 1.27 -48.00 -16.95
CA PRO A 46 2.60 -48.05 -17.53
C PRO A 46 3.70 -47.89 -16.47
N HIS A 47 4.82 -48.63 -16.64
CA HIS A 47 6.00 -48.53 -15.80
C HIS A 47 7.01 -47.50 -16.35
N ILE A 48 7.76 -46.82 -15.46
CA ILE A 48 8.88 -45.94 -15.81
C ILE A 48 10.04 -46.06 -14.81
N ASP A 49 11.28 -46.19 -15.31
CA ASP A 49 12.50 -46.14 -14.49
C ASP A 49 13.02 -44.71 -14.43
N LEU A 50 12.84 -44.03 -13.27
CA LEU A 50 13.36 -42.67 -13.04
C LEU A 50 14.90 -42.62 -12.93
N GLY A 51 15.56 -43.76 -12.96
CA GLY A 51 17.02 -43.86 -13.08
C GLY A 51 17.54 -43.49 -14.46
N THR A 52 16.70 -43.64 -15.49
CA THR A 52 17.02 -43.35 -16.89
C THR A 52 16.24 -42.18 -17.44
N PHE A 53 15.14 -41.80 -16.80
CA PHE A 53 14.30 -40.69 -17.20
C PHE A 53 14.72 -39.39 -16.46
N PRO A 54 14.86 -38.24 -17.16
CA PRO A 54 15.20 -36.97 -16.52
C PRO A 54 14.01 -36.43 -15.73
N VAL A 55 14.18 -36.32 -14.41
CA VAL A 55 13.19 -35.67 -13.53
C VAL A 55 13.42 -34.15 -13.56
N THR A 56 12.40 -33.39 -13.90
CA THR A 56 12.52 -31.93 -14.00
C THR A 56 12.28 -31.26 -12.65
N GLN A 57 13.03 -30.21 -12.34
CA GLN A 57 12.86 -29.44 -11.10
C GLN A 57 11.45 -28.84 -10.99
N TYR A 58 10.86 -28.45 -12.12
CA TYR A 58 9.49 -27.92 -12.16
C TYR A 58 8.45 -28.96 -11.76
N ALA A 59 8.62 -30.22 -12.17
CA ALA A 59 7.73 -31.31 -11.79
C ALA A 59 7.78 -31.59 -10.29
N LEU A 60 8.97 -31.60 -9.68
CA LEU A 60 9.11 -31.83 -8.24
C LEU A 60 8.42 -30.76 -7.38
N LYS A 61 8.20 -29.55 -7.89
CA LYS A 61 7.47 -28.48 -7.18
C LYS A 61 5.97 -28.66 -7.14
N ILE A 62 5.38 -29.54 -7.97
CA ILE A 62 3.93 -29.80 -8.00
C ILE A 62 3.49 -30.59 -6.78
N MET A 63 4.36 -31.44 -6.25
CA MET A 63 4.15 -32.26 -5.06
C MET A 63 5.25 -31.94 -4.05
N SER A 64 4.91 -31.61 -2.82
CA SER A 64 5.90 -31.38 -1.77
C SER A 64 6.63 -32.67 -1.40
N ARG A 65 7.83 -32.58 -0.81
CA ARG A 65 8.57 -33.76 -0.32
C ARG A 65 7.74 -34.57 0.68
N GLU A 66 7.09 -33.89 1.62
CA GLU A 66 6.22 -34.52 2.62
C GLU A 66 5.05 -35.26 1.97
N GLN A 67 4.39 -34.64 0.99
CA GLN A 67 3.33 -35.31 0.19
C GLN A 67 3.88 -36.50 -0.58
N SER A 68 5.09 -36.38 -1.18
CA SER A 68 5.74 -37.46 -1.92
C SER A 68 6.09 -38.67 -1.02
N GLU A 69 6.53 -38.41 0.22
CA GLU A 69 6.82 -39.44 1.20
C GLU A 69 5.56 -40.14 1.68
N ASN A 70 4.49 -39.39 1.99
CA ASN A 70 3.22 -39.91 2.45
C ASN A 70 2.48 -40.73 1.38
N LEU A 71 2.47 -40.25 0.14
CA LEU A 71 1.80 -40.88 -0.98
C LEU A 71 2.64 -41.97 -1.67
N GLN A 72 3.92 -42.13 -1.30
CA GLN A 72 4.89 -42.97 -1.99
C GLN A 72 4.87 -42.72 -3.51
N ALA A 73 4.77 -41.46 -3.91
CA ALA A 73 4.61 -41.01 -5.29
C ALA A 73 5.43 -39.76 -5.55
N VAL A 74 5.70 -39.47 -6.81
CA VAL A 74 6.45 -38.25 -7.21
C VAL A 74 5.97 -37.73 -8.56
N CYS A 75 5.84 -36.44 -8.70
CA CYS A 75 5.67 -35.83 -10.01
C CYS A 75 7.06 -35.69 -10.67
N PHE A 76 7.30 -36.40 -11.78
CA PHE A 76 8.61 -36.47 -12.41
C PHE A 76 8.72 -35.67 -13.72
N TYR A 77 7.58 -35.35 -14.34
CA TYR A 77 7.52 -34.55 -15.57
C TYR A 77 6.31 -33.63 -15.55
N ALA A 78 6.48 -32.36 -15.94
CA ALA A 78 5.41 -31.41 -16.03
C ALA A 78 5.66 -30.34 -17.09
N THR A 79 4.61 -30.05 -17.87
CA THR A 79 4.52 -28.96 -18.84
C THR A 79 3.16 -28.28 -18.69
N GLN A 80 2.87 -27.23 -19.48
CA GLN A 80 1.55 -26.59 -19.49
C GLN A 80 0.42 -27.53 -19.92
N GLY A 81 0.71 -28.56 -20.72
CA GLY A 81 -0.30 -29.47 -21.28
C GLY A 81 -0.30 -30.87 -20.68
N GLU A 82 0.74 -31.28 -19.96
CA GLU A 82 0.89 -32.64 -19.45
C GLU A 82 1.65 -32.70 -18.13
N ILE A 83 1.12 -33.50 -17.18
CA ILE A 83 1.77 -33.81 -15.88
C ILE A 83 1.86 -35.32 -15.77
N ARG A 84 3.04 -35.86 -15.36
CA ARG A 84 3.25 -37.28 -15.14
C ARG A 84 3.64 -37.57 -13.71
N ILE A 85 2.92 -38.46 -13.07
CA ILE A 85 3.09 -38.88 -11.69
C ILE A 85 3.53 -40.37 -11.67
N GLY A 86 4.62 -40.65 -10.95
CA GLY A 86 5.05 -42.01 -10.68
C GLY A 86 4.70 -42.37 -9.24
N ALA A 87 4.02 -43.48 -9.01
CA ALA A 87 3.71 -44.00 -7.69
C ALA A 87 4.24 -45.45 -7.54
N VAL A 88 4.65 -45.81 -6.34
CA VAL A 88 5.05 -47.19 -6.03
C VAL A 88 3.81 -48.10 -6.10
N ASP A 89 2.72 -47.63 -5.57
CA ASP A 89 1.38 -48.28 -5.71
C ASP A 89 0.34 -47.25 -6.18
N PRO A 90 -0.01 -47.26 -7.49
CA PRO A 90 -0.98 -46.33 -8.05
C PRO A 90 -2.43 -46.64 -7.65
N THR A 91 -2.71 -47.78 -7.00
CA THR A 91 -4.05 -48.19 -6.57
C THR A 91 -4.44 -47.71 -5.18
N MET A 92 -3.52 -47.04 -4.49
CA MET A 92 -3.79 -46.42 -3.20
C MET A 92 -4.82 -45.30 -3.33
N LYS A 93 -5.86 -45.31 -2.49
CA LYS A 93 -6.91 -44.28 -2.50
C LYS A 93 -6.39 -42.86 -2.39
N ASP A 94 -5.34 -42.65 -1.61
CA ASP A 94 -4.73 -41.32 -1.41
C ASP A 94 -4.04 -40.84 -2.69
N VAL A 95 -3.43 -41.73 -3.47
CA VAL A 95 -2.84 -41.40 -4.79
C VAL A 95 -3.94 -41.05 -5.79
N GLU A 96 -5.02 -41.84 -5.83
CA GLU A 96 -6.17 -41.55 -6.69
C GLU A 96 -6.81 -40.20 -6.34
N SER A 97 -7.02 -39.93 -5.05
CA SER A 97 -7.58 -38.68 -4.57
C SER A 97 -6.69 -37.49 -4.97
N PHE A 98 -5.37 -37.58 -4.84
CA PHE A 98 -4.43 -36.56 -5.25
C PHE A 98 -4.47 -36.32 -6.78
N VAL A 99 -4.56 -37.36 -7.57
CA VAL A 99 -4.68 -37.26 -9.04
C VAL A 99 -5.98 -36.56 -9.43
N GLU A 100 -7.12 -36.88 -8.78
CA GLU A 100 -8.40 -36.21 -9.04
C GLU A 100 -8.36 -34.74 -8.60
N GLU A 101 -7.80 -34.41 -7.44
CA GLU A 101 -7.59 -33.03 -7.01
C GLU A 101 -6.76 -32.23 -8.05
N LEU A 102 -5.69 -32.84 -8.55
CA LEU A 102 -4.83 -32.22 -9.53
C LEU A 102 -5.54 -31.97 -10.88
N LYS A 103 -6.43 -32.88 -11.31
CA LYS A 103 -7.28 -32.70 -12.50
C LYS A 103 -8.23 -31.50 -12.36
N HIS A 104 -8.74 -31.26 -11.15
CA HIS A 104 -9.57 -30.06 -10.88
C HIS A 104 -8.79 -28.75 -10.83
N ARG A 105 -7.51 -28.81 -10.46
CA ARG A 105 -6.64 -27.63 -10.31
C ARG A 105 -5.94 -27.19 -11.60
N THR A 106 -5.80 -28.09 -12.59
CA THR A 106 -5.04 -27.82 -13.81
C THR A 106 -5.74 -28.39 -15.05
N PRO A 107 -5.72 -27.66 -16.18
CA PRO A 107 -6.23 -28.19 -17.44
C PRO A 107 -5.29 -29.20 -18.11
N ALA A 108 -4.12 -29.49 -17.52
CA ALA A 108 -3.13 -30.41 -18.06
C ALA A 108 -3.59 -31.86 -18.01
N LYS A 109 -3.22 -32.65 -19.02
CA LYS A 109 -3.47 -34.09 -19.04
C LYS A 109 -2.56 -34.78 -18.02
N ILE A 110 -3.15 -35.58 -17.09
CA ILE A 110 -2.40 -36.27 -16.05
C ILE A 110 -2.18 -37.74 -16.45
N GLY A 111 -0.92 -38.15 -16.48
CA GLY A 111 -0.49 -39.54 -16.68
C GLY A 111 0.02 -40.14 -15.38
N LEU A 112 -0.52 -41.34 -15.01
CA LEU A 112 -0.08 -42.09 -13.84
C LEU A 112 0.82 -43.26 -14.28
N TYR A 113 1.90 -43.51 -13.57
CA TYR A 113 2.93 -44.50 -13.86
C TYR A 113 3.30 -45.27 -12.60
N VAL A 114 3.69 -46.55 -12.75
CA VAL A 114 4.34 -47.30 -11.68
C VAL A 114 5.84 -47.02 -11.69
N ILE A 115 6.41 -46.78 -10.52
CA ILE A 115 7.85 -46.63 -10.30
C ILE A 115 8.34 -47.61 -9.24
N SER A 116 9.63 -47.94 -9.26
CA SER A 116 10.22 -48.74 -8.19
C SER A 116 10.49 -47.87 -6.94
N GLU A 117 10.56 -48.49 -5.75
CA GLU A 117 11.03 -47.82 -4.53
C GLU A 117 12.39 -47.14 -4.73
N LYS A 118 13.28 -47.75 -5.54
CA LYS A 118 14.60 -47.18 -5.84
C LYS A 118 14.51 -45.94 -6.75
N SER A 119 13.56 -45.89 -7.65
CA SER A 119 13.24 -44.72 -8.45
C SER A 119 12.70 -43.59 -7.57
N LEU A 120 11.85 -43.90 -6.58
CA LEU A 120 11.34 -42.93 -5.61
C LEU A 120 12.46 -42.39 -4.69
N GLU A 121 13.30 -43.27 -4.12
CA GLU A 121 14.46 -42.84 -3.31
C GLU A 121 15.39 -41.89 -4.07
N ARG A 122 15.58 -42.14 -5.36
CA ARG A 122 16.37 -41.23 -6.21
C ARG A 122 15.70 -39.88 -6.41
N ALA A 123 14.40 -39.88 -6.65
CA ALA A 123 13.62 -38.64 -6.77
C ALA A 123 13.66 -37.83 -5.46
N HIS A 124 13.58 -38.49 -4.29
CA HIS A 124 13.70 -37.83 -2.99
C HIS A 124 15.05 -37.12 -2.80
N LYS A 125 16.16 -37.71 -3.30
CA LYS A 125 17.48 -37.05 -3.29
C LYS A 125 17.53 -35.81 -4.17
N LEU A 126 16.69 -35.72 -5.19
CA LEU A 126 16.62 -34.53 -6.03
C LEU A 126 15.87 -33.39 -5.33
N TYR A 127 14.95 -33.69 -4.39
CA TYR A 127 14.36 -32.67 -3.51
C TYR A 127 15.41 -31.99 -2.62
N ASP A 128 16.44 -32.73 -2.14
CA ASP A 128 17.53 -32.17 -1.33
C ASP A 128 18.41 -31.18 -2.12
N ASN A 129 18.47 -31.34 -3.45
CA ASN A 129 19.21 -30.46 -4.35
C ASN A 129 18.33 -29.44 -5.09
N LEU A 130 17.02 -29.42 -4.80
CA LEU A 130 16.22 -28.29 -5.25
C LEU A 130 16.77 -27.05 -4.56
N PRO A 131 17.12 -25.99 -5.31
CA PRO A 131 17.34 -24.73 -4.66
C PRO A 131 16.07 -24.46 -3.86
N VAL A 132 16.23 -24.15 -2.58
CA VAL A 132 15.18 -23.58 -1.77
C VAL A 132 14.79 -22.29 -2.49
N VAL A 133 13.91 -22.42 -3.47
CA VAL A 133 13.15 -21.29 -3.93
C VAL A 133 12.16 -21.14 -2.79
N GLU A 134 12.51 -20.29 -1.82
CA GLU A 134 11.47 -19.58 -1.09
C GLU A 134 10.43 -19.26 -2.16
N ALA A 135 9.20 -19.75 -1.99
CA ALA A 135 8.11 -19.37 -2.87
C ALA A 135 8.30 -17.87 -3.03
N LEU A 136 8.45 -17.39 -4.29
CA LEU A 136 8.56 -15.96 -4.54
C LEU A 136 7.23 -15.40 -4.03
N THR A 137 7.20 -15.20 -2.72
CA THR A 137 6.12 -14.50 -2.07
C THR A 137 6.10 -13.17 -2.76
N LYS A 138 4.93 -12.75 -3.22
CA LYS A 138 4.72 -11.42 -3.80
C LYS A 138 5.10 -10.33 -2.80
N ASP A 139 5.44 -10.73 -1.59
CA ASP A 139 5.68 -9.89 -0.44
C ASP A 139 7.17 -9.85 -0.10
N ILE A 140 7.64 -8.69 0.26
CA ILE A 140 8.99 -8.50 0.80
C ILE A 140 8.88 -8.65 2.32
N THR A 141 9.49 -9.70 2.86
CA THR A 141 9.63 -9.84 4.31
C THR A 141 10.89 -9.09 4.76
N ILE A 142 10.71 -8.09 5.59
CA ILE A 142 11.80 -7.41 6.29
C ILE A 142 11.83 -8.02 7.71
N HIS A 143 12.84 -8.83 7.98
CA HIS A 143 13.00 -9.45 9.30
C HIS A 143 13.36 -8.39 10.36
N ALA A 144 12.97 -8.62 11.61
CA ALA A 144 13.27 -7.72 12.72
C ALA A 144 14.76 -7.34 12.79
N GLY A 145 15.65 -8.30 12.58
CA GLY A 145 17.09 -8.05 12.59
C GLY A 145 17.61 -7.19 11.43
N ASP A 146 16.93 -7.19 10.27
CA ASP A 146 17.26 -6.31 9.14
C ASP A 146 16.73 -4.90 9.38
N LEU A 147 15.53 -4.80 9.96
CA LEU A 147 14.93 -3.53 10.36
C LEU A 147 15.74 -2.86 11.48
N GLU A 148 16.18 -3.63 12.49
CA GLU A 148 17.05 -3.15 13.57
C GLU A 148 18.38 -2.62 13.04
N LYS A 149 19.03 -3.30 12.09
CA LYS A 149 20.25 -2.81 11.42
C LYS A 149 19.99 -1.50 10.67
N VAL A 150 18.90 -1.45 9.90
CA VAL A 150 18.49 -0.23 9.19
C VAL A 150 18.16 0.89 10.19
N GLN A 151 17.49 0.54 11.30
CA GLN A 151 17.15 1.51 12.35
C GLN A 151 18.37 2.02 13.14
N ALA A 152 19.38 1.19 13.35
CA ALA A 152 20.60 1.56 14.07
C ALA A 152 21.53 2.46 13.23
N ASP A 153 21.57 2.24 11.91
CA ASP A 153 22.58 2.85 11.03
C ASP A 153 22.08 4.08 10.24
N ILE A 154 20.76 4.34 10.24
CA ILE A 154 20.17 5.43 9.44
C ILE A 154 19.54 6.47 10.36
N ASP A 155 20.27 7.53 10.68
CA ASP A 155 19.71 8.68 11.38
C ASP A 155 19.32 9.82 10.43
N ASN A 156 19.95 9.86 9.24
CA ASN A 156 19.70 10.88 8.22
C ASN A 156 20.06 10.37 6.82
N PHE A 157 19.86 11.20 5.78
CA PHE A 157 20.17 10.83 4.38
C PHE A 157 21.66 10.55 4.13
N GLN A 158 22.58 11.14 4.91
CA GLN A 158 24.02 10.89 4.74
C GLN A 158 24.40 9.49 5.22
N SER A 159 23.83 9.03 6.32
CA SER A 159 24.04 7.67 6.82
C SER A 159 23.43 6.62 5.87
N LEU A 160 22.26 6.90 5.29
CA LEU A 160 21.66 6.05 4.23
C LEU A 160 22.59 5.90 3.02
N LYS A 161 23.18 6.98 2.54
CA LYS A 161 24.12 6.95 1.41
C LYS A 161 25.31 6.04 1.69
N LYS A 162 25.94 6.18 2.85
CA LYS A 162 27.08 5.35 3.28
C LYS A 162 26.72 3.87 3.42
N LEU A 163 25.53 3.56 3.89
CA LEU A 163 25.05 2.18 4.05
C LEU A 163 24.85 1.52 2.69
N ILE A 164 24.23 2.20 1.74
CA ILE A 164 23.95 1.66 0.40
C ILE A 164 25.25 1.43 -0.39
N GLU A 165 26.26 2.29 -0.27
CA GLU A 165 27.57 2.12 -0.92
C GLU A 165 28.27 0.81 -0.52
N ARG A 166 27.93 0.25 0.65
CA ARG A 166 28.51 -1.00 1.19
C ARG A 166 27.63 -2.23 0.97
N THR A 167 26.41 -2.05 0.43
CA THR A 167 25.39 -3.09 0.36
C THR A 167 25.38 -3.80 -0.98
N SER A 168 25.04 -5.11 -0.97
CA SER A 168 24.85 -5.88 -2.19
C SER A 168 23.63 -5.39 -2.97
N THR A 169 23.66 -5.53 -4.31
CA THR A 169 22.56 -5.07 -5.18
C THR A 169 21.22 -5.77 -4.88
N THR A 170 21.25 -6.97 -4.31
CA THR A 170 20.04 -7.75 -3.97
C THR A 170 19.32 -7.15 -2.76
N ASP A 171 20.08 -6.64 -1.80
CA ASP A 171 19.56 -6.11 -0.54
C ASP A 171 19.21 -4.62 -0.64
N THR A 172 19.67 -3.93 -1.71
CA THR A 172 19.45 -2.49 -1.91
C THR A 172 17.97 -2.10 -1.81
N LEU A 173 17.05 -2.86 -2.43
CA LEU A 173 15.61 -2.56 -2.35
C LEU A 173 15.11 -2.67 -0.91
N THR A 174 15.52 -3.69 -0.18
CA THR A 174 15.12 -3.91 1.23
C THR A 174 15.61 -2.77 2.12
N PHE A 175 16.86 -2.33 1.93
CA PHE A 175 17.41 -1.18 2.68
C PHE A 175 16.74 0.13 2.34
N LEU A 176 16.45 0.38 1.05
CA LEU A 176 15.71 1.58 0.63
C LEU A 176 14.30 1.61 1.23
N LEU A 177 13.58 0.49 1.22
CA LEU A 177 12.26 0.36 1.82
C LEU A 177 12.33 0.52 3.35
N GLY A 178 13.32 -0.09 4.01
CA GLY A 178 13.54 0.07 5.44
C GLY A 178 13.82 1.52 5.84
N ALA A 179 14.65 2.24 5.06
CA ALA A 179 14.90 3.66 5.26
C ALA A 179 13.64 4.51 5.05
N ALA A 180 12.88 4.23 3.98
CA ALA A 180 11.62 4.91 3.73
C ALA A 180 10.60 4.70 4.86
N LEU A 181 10.55 3.51 5.43
CA LEU A 181 9.68 3.20 6.57
C LEU A 181 10.14 3.90 7.85
N LYS A 182 11.45 3.93 8.14
CA LYS A 182 12.01 4.62 9.30
C LYS A 182 11.78 6.12 9.25
N LEU A 183 12.03 6.73 8.08
CA LEU A 183 11.84 8.16 7.84
C LEU A 183 10.37 8.56 7.60
N GLU A 184 9.43 7.61 7.74
CA GLU A 184 8.00 7.82 7.54
C GLU A 184 7.64 8.40 6.15
N ALA A 185 8.39 8.00 5.12
CA ALA A 185 8.12 8.41 3.76
C ALA A 185 6.76 7.89 3.27
N SER A 186 5.98 8.75 2.61
CA SER A 186 4.75 8.38 1.94
C SER A 186 4.97 7.74 0.58
N ASP A 187 6.00 8.23 -0.14
CA ASP A 187 6.33 7.76 -1.48
C ASP A 187 7.86 7.65 -1.63
N MET A 188 8.30 6.65 -2.40
CA MET A 188 9.68 6.52 -2.87
C MET A 188 9.68 6.62 -4.39
N HIS A 189 10.50 7.51 -4.92
CA HIS A 189 10.72 7.69 -6.35
C HIS A 189 12.08 7.14 -6.73
N ILE A 190 12.15 6.37 -7.80
CA ILE A 190 13.39 5.84 -8.38
C ILE A 190 13.42 6.30 -9.83
N GLU A 191 14.27 7.26 -10.12
CA GLU A 191 14.30 7.97 -11.39
C GLU A 191 15.61 7.70 -12.11
N ALA A 192 15.51 7.19 -13.36
CA ALA A 192 16.68 7.02 -14.21
C ALA A 192 17.09 8.38 -14.81
N GLU A 193 18.36 8.75 -14.65
CA GLU A 193 18.98 9.93 -15.21
C GLU A 193 20.18 9.58 -16.10
N ASP A 194 20.76 10.57 -16.75
CA ASP A 194 21.93 10.37 -17.63
C ASP A 194 23.11 9.73 -16.89
N LYS A 195 23.39 10.20 -15.66
CA LYS A 195 24.56 9.78 -14.88
C LYS A 195 24.33 8.58 -13.96
N GLY A 196 23.07 8.22 -13.68
CA GLY A 196 22.75 7.16 -12.73
C GLY A 196 21.27 7.06 -12.39
N ILE A 197 20.99 6.73 -11.15
CA ILE A 197 19.63 6.67 -10.60
C ILE A 197 19.55 7.62 -9.43
N VAL A 198 18.55 8.48 -9.40
CA VAL A 198 18.22 9.30 -8.23
C VAL A 198 17.07 8.63 -7.48
N VAL A 199 17.27 8.36 -6.20
CA VAL A 199 16.22 7.90 -5.30
C VAL A 199 15.78 9.07 -4.43
N ARG A 200 14.47 9.38 -4.48
CA ARG A 200 13.86 10.45 -3.70
C ARG A 200 12.81 9.89 -2.76
N LEU A 201 12.75 10.43 -1.57
CA LEU A 201 11.73 10.11 -0.58
C LEU A 201 10.80 11.31 -0.37
N ARG A 202 9.50 11.07 -0.36
CA ARG A 202 8.53 12.10 -0.01
C ARG A 202 8.26 12.06 1.49
N LEU A 203 8.79 13.04 2.20
CA LEU A 203 8.61 13.23 3.64
C LEU A 203 7.69 14.43 3.86
N ASP A 204 6.61 14.22 4.59
CA ASP A 204 5.63 15.27 4.90
C ASP A 204 5.16 16.08 3.67
N GLY A 205 5.01 15.41 2.52
CA GLY A 205 4.53 15.98 1.26
C GLY A 205 5.62 16.58 0.37
N ILE A 206 6.87 16.70 0.83
CA ILE A 206 8.01 17.25 0.06
C ILE A 206 8.94 16.12 -0.37
N LEU A 207 9.42 16.19 -1.62
CA LEU A 207 10.43 15.28 -2.15
C LEU A 207 11.82 15.72 -1.73
N HIS A 208 12.58 14.79 -1.17
CA HIS A 208 13.99 14.97 -0.78
C HIS A 208 14.85 13.96 -1.54
N ASP A 209 16.00 14.42 -2.04
CA ASP A 209 17.00 13.55 -2.63
C ASP A 209 17.64 12.70 -1.53
N ALA A 210 17.42 11.39 -1.58
CA ALA A 210 17.87 10.46 -0.55
C ALA A 210 19.23 9.85 -0.88
N VAL A 211 19.39 9.31 -2.10
CA VAL A 211 20.65 8.69 -2.54
C VAL A 211 20.75 8.61 -4.06
N ASP A 212 21.98 8.78 -4.56
CA ASP A 212 22.34 8.52 -5.94
C ASP A 212 22.93 7.12 -6.07
N LEU A 213 22.45 6.32 -7.02
CA LEU A 213 22.92 4.96 -7.27
C LEU A 213 23.63 4.86 -8.63
N PRO A 214 24.68 4.03 -8.76
CA PRO A 214 25.35 3.80 -10.02
C PRO A 214 24.42 3.20 -11.09
N LYS A 215 24.65 3.58 -12.35
CA LYS A 215 23.84 3.14 -13.50
C LYS A 215 23.78 1.61 -13.66
N GLU A 216 24.83 0.93 -13.26
CA GLU A 216 24.97 -0.53 -13.30
C GLU A 216 23.94 -1.24 -12.41
N MET A 217 23.47 -0.58 -11.36
CA MET A 217 22.46 -1.12 -10.44
C MET A 217 21.04 -1.04 -11.02
N TYR A 218 20.81 -0.17 -12.01
CA TYR A 218 19.48 0.12 -12.55
C TYR A 218 18.70 -1.13 -12.98
N LYS A 219 19.29 -1.94 -13.88
CA LYS A 219 18.60 -3.11 -14.43
C LYS A 219 18.20 -4.12 -13.35
N LYS A 220 19.06 -4.33 -12.35
CA LYS A 220 18.81 -5.28 -11.26
C LYS A 220 17.71 -4.76 -10.33
N LEU A 221 17.78 -3.48 -9.95
CA LEU A 221 16.82 -2.83 -9.06
C LEU A 221 15.42 -2.79 -9.70
N VAL A 222 15.31 -2.31 -10.94
CA VAL A 222 14.04 -2.26 -11.67
C VAL A 222 13.44 -3.65 -11.87
N SER A 223 14.27 -4.64 -12.26
CA SER A 223 13.79 -6.01 -12.44
C SER A 223 13.28 -6.61 -11.13
N ARG A 224 13.94 -6.34 -10.00
CA ARG A 224 13.50 -6.79 -8.68
C ARG A 224 12.18 -6.15 -8.28
N ILE A 225 12.04 -4.83 -8.45
CA ILE A 225 10.79 -4.11 -8.16
C ILE A 225 9.65 -4.67 -9.01
N LYS A 226 9.84 -4.81 -10.33
CA LYS A 226 8.83 -5.39 -11.21
C LYS A 226 8.42 -6.80 -10.82
N LEU A 227 9.39 -7.62 -10.42
CA LEU A 227 9.15 -9.01 -10.01
C LEU A 227 8.24 -9.06 -8.78
N VAL A 228 8.59 -8.34 -7.71
CA VAL A 228 7.80 -8.35 -6.46
C VAL A 228 6.43 -7.72 -6.65
N SER A 229 6.31 -6.71 -7.54
CA SER A 229 5.05 -6.02 -7.85
C SER A 229 4.19 -6.75 -8.88
N SER A 230 4.59 -7.95 -9.34
CA SER A 230 3.91 -8.73 -10.40
C SER A 230 3.81 -8.01 -11.74
N LEU A 231 4.75 -7.11 -12.04
CA LEU A 231 4.84 -6.39 -13.30
C LEU A 231 5.64 -7.19 -14.35
N LYS A 232 5.39 -6.93 -15.62
CA LYS A 232 6.09 -7.58 -16.74
C LYS A 232 7.50 -6.97 -16.90
N ILE A 233 8.54 -7.76 -16.64
CA ILE A 233 9.94 -7.31 -16.67
C ILE A 233 10.37 -6.88 -18.09
N ASN A 234 9.85 -7.56 -19.11
CA ASN A 234 10.19 -7.34 -20.53
C ASN A 234 9.45 -6.15 -21.17
N VAL A 235 8.40 -5.62 -20.55
CA VAL A 235 7.66 -4.44 -21.03
C VAL A 235 8.29 -3.21 -20.42
N LYS A 236 8.87 -2.32 -21.26
CA LYS A 236 9.59 -1.11 -20.84
C LYS A 236 9.09 0.15 -21.54
N ASP A 237 8.21 -0.01 -22.51
CA ASP A 237 7.68 1.01 -23.40
C ASP A 237 6.27 1.47 -23.06
N LYS A 238 5.68 0.92 -21.98
CA LYS A 238 4.32 1.22 -21.53
C LYS A 238 4.27 1.37 -20.02
N PRO A 239 3.40 2.25 -19.50
CA PRO A 239 3.10 2.31 -18.07
C PRO A 239 2.60 0.97 -17.54
N GLN A 240 2.96 0.65 -16.30
CA GLN A 240 2.47 -0.52 -15.60
C GLN A 240 2.22 -0.16 -14.14
N ASP A 241 1.12 -0.68 -13.60
CA ASP A 241 0.75 -0.55 -12.19
C ASP A 241 0.72 -1.91 -11.51
N GLY A 242 1.23 -1.99 -10.30
CA GLY A 242 1.31 -3.21 -9.50
C GLY A 242 1.32 -2.93 -8.01
N ARG A 243 1.41 -3.98 -7.23
CA ARG A 243 1.47 -3.89 -5.77
C ARG A 243 2.19 -5.08 -5.16
N PHE A 244 2.72 -4.88 -3.97
CA PHE A 244 3.24 -5.92 -3.09
C PHE A 244 3.09 -5.48 -1.63
N SER A 245 3.28 -6.41 -0.69
CA SER A 245 3.25 -6.11 0.73
C SER A 245 4.64 -6.20 1.34
N ILE A 246 4.90 -5.35 2.34
CA ILE A 246 6.06 -5.47 3.22
C ILE A 246 5.55 -6.05 4.53
N LEU A 247 6.04 -7.24 4.88
CA LEU A 247 5.71 -7.90 6.13
C LEU A 247 6.71 -7.46 7.20
N LEU A 248 6.20 -6.79 8.23
CA LEU A 248 6.95 -6.33 9.39
C LEU A 248 6.53 -7.12 10.63
N PRO A 249 7.36 -7.19 11.69
CA PRO A 249 6.96 -7.81 12.94
C PRO A 249 5.69 -7.23 13.57
N GLU A 250 5.45 -5.94 13.35
CA GLU A 250 4.34 -5.15 13.89
C GLU A 250 3.12 -5.06 12.95
N GLY A 251 3.22 -5.61 11.74
CA GLY A 251 2.10 -5.59 10.77
C GLY A 251 2.54 -5.58 9.31
N GLU A 252 1.61 -5.27 8.45
CA GLU A 252 1.79 -5.26 6.99
C GLU A 252 1.72 -3.83 6.46
N VAL A 253 2.57 -3.51 5.48
CA VAL A 253 2.53 -2.25 4.72
C VAL A 253 2.23 -2.59 3.27
N ASP A 254 1.12 -2.11 2.73
CA ASP A 254 0.79 -2.24 1.31
C ASP A 254 1.60 -1.22 0.48
N VAL A 255 2.21 -1.67 -0.60
CA VAL A 255 3.01 -0.82 -1.49
C VAL A 255 2.41 -0.84 -2.89
N ARG A 256 1.93 0.32 -3.34
CA ARG A 256 1.46 0.52 -4.71
C ARG A 256 2.61 1.02 -5.57
N VAL A 257 2.81 0.38 -6.70
CA VAL A 257 3.94 0.64 -7.61
C VAL A 257 3.42 1.07 -8.97
N SER A 258 3.90 2.20 -9.45
CA SER A 258 3.64 2.65 -10.81
C SER A 258 4.95 2.86 -11.56
N THR A 259 5.03 2.40 -12.80
CA THR A 259 6.20 2.58 -13.67
C THR A 259 5.80 3.30 -14.95
N ILE A 260 6.62 4.25 -15.38
CA ILE A 260 6.44 4.94 -16.66
C ILE A 260 7.75 4.93 -17.45
N PRO A 261 7.71 4.78 -18.79
CA PRO A 261 8.89 4.95 -19.63
C PRO A 261 9.36 6.40 -19.64
N THR A 262 10.68 6.61 -19.53
CA THR A 262 11.34 7.91 -19.67
C THR A 262 12.52 7.82 -20.64
N VAL A 263 13.17 8.94 -20.95
CA VAL A 263 14.30 9.01 -21.90
C VAL A 263 15.47 8.11 -21.49
N TYR A 264 15.77 8.04 -20.19
CA TYR A 264 16.94 7.30 -19.67
C TYR A 264 16.59 5.90 -19.13
N GLY A 265 15.30 5.54 -19.11
CA GLY A 265 14.81 4.27 -18.59
C GLY A 265 13.38 4.38 -18.09
N GLU A 266 13.00 3.55 -17.13
CA GLU A 266 11.70 3.67 -16.48
C GLU A 266 11.84 4.45 -15.17
N SER A 267 10.94 5.39 -14.93
CA SER A 267 10.75 5.99 -13.62
C SER A 267 9.75 5.15 -12.82
N ILE A 268 10.02 4.92 -11.56
CA ILE A 268 9.21 4.10 -10.67
C ILE A 268 8.81 4.93 -9.45
N VAL A 269 7.53 4.90 -9.13
CA VAL A 269 7.00 5.46 -7.89
C VAL A 269 6.41 4.34 -7.05
N MET A 270 6.81 4.27 -5.80
CA MET A 270 6.28 3.33 -4.81
C MET A 270 5.62 4.12 -3.69
N ARG A 271 4.29 3.98 -3.54
CA ARG A 271 3.53 4.57 -2.44
C ARG A 271 3.41 3.58 -1.31
N LEU A 272 3.88 3.95 -0.12
CA LEU A 272 3.86 3.13 1.09
C LEU A 272 2.60 3.46 1.91
N LEU A 273 1.70 2.50 2.03
CA LEU A 273 0.44 2.64 2.75
C LEU A 273 0.56 1.88 4.09
N LYS A 274 0.98 2.56 5.14
CA LYS A 274 0.96 2.01 6.50
C LYS A 274 -0.49 1.88 6.96
N GLN A 275 -0.90 0.69 7.35
CA GLN A 275 -2.17 0.49 8.04
C GLN A 275 -2.01 0.94 9.49
N SER A 276 -2.19 2.22 9.78
CA SER A 276 -2.25 2.66 11.17
C SER A 276 -3.60 2.23 11.75
N ARG A 277 -3.56 1.33 12.74
CA ARG A 277 -4.75 0.92 13.50
C ARG A 277 -5.13 1.93 14.58
N GLU A 278 -4.28 2.89 14.87
CA GLU A 278 -4.56 3.94 15.84
C GLU A 278 -5.57 4.91 15.23
N GLY A 279 -6.75 4.99 15.87
CA GLY A 279 -7.86 5.83 15.43
C GLY A 279 -7.46 7.30 15.38
N LEU A 280 -7.41 7.85 14.19
CA LEU A 280 -7.19 9.28 13.99
C LEU A 280 -8.43 10.04 14.49
N SER A 281 -8.27 10.78 15.60
CA SER A 281 -9.34 11.68 16.06
C SER A 281 -9.28 13.01 15.29
N LEU A 282 -10.41 13.68 15.18
CA LEU A 282 -10.46 15.01 14.55
C LEU A 282 -9.53 16.01 15.26
N ASP A 283 -9.38 15.89 16.58
CA ASP A 283 -8.47 16.72 17.37
C ASP A 283 -6.99 16.45 17.00
N SER A 284 -6.59 15.19 16.86
CA SER A 284 -5.24 14.82 16.43
C SER A 284 -4.94 15.30 15.00
N LEU A 285 -5.95 15.42 14.14
CA LEU A 285 -5.84 16.00 12.80
C LEU A 285 -5.74 17.52 12.83
N GLY A 286 -5.92 18.17 13.99
CA GLY A 286 -5.82 19.61 14.17
C GLY A 286 -7.14 20.37 14.07
N LEU A 287 -8.28 19.69 14.06
CA LEU A 287 -9.58 20.33 14.11
C LEU A 287 -10.01 20.51 15.58
N ARG A 288 -9.99 21.74 16.07
CA ARG A 288 -10.17 22.10 17.48
C ARG A 288 -11.09 23.29 17.66
N GLY A 289 -11.55 23.48 18.90
CA GLY A 289 -12.36 24.64 19.30
C GLY A 289 -13.67 24.76 18.52
N ASP A 290 -14.07 25.98 18.16
CA ASP A 290 -15.35 26.28 17.51
C ASP A 290 -15.56 25.47 16.22
N ALA A 291 -14.51 25.31 15.41
CA ALA A 291 -14.58 24.52 14.18
C ALA A 291 -14.92 23.03 14.45
N TYR A 292 -14.37 22.47 15.53
CA TYR A 292 -14.70 21.12 15.97
C TYR A 292 -16.17 21.04 16.43
N GLU A 293 -16.63 21.99 17.25
CA GLU A 293 -18.01 22.01 17.77
C GLU A 293 -19.03 22.18 16.63
N MET A 294 -18.74 23.07 15.69
CA MET A 294 -19.56 23.27 14.49
C MET A 294 -19.68 21.97 13.68
N LEU A 295 -18.58 21.31 13.42
CA LEU A 295 -18.59 20.04 12.68
C LEU A 295 -19.32 18.94 13.46
N MET A 296 -19.08 18.82 14.76
CA MET A 296 -19.76 17.83 15.62
C MET A 296 -21.27 18.00 15.62
N HIS A 297 -21.77 19.23 15.57
CA HIS A 297 -23.20 19.50 15.41
C HIS A 297 -23.71 18.98 14.06
N GLU A 298 -23.02 19.27 12.97
CA GLU A 298 -23.48 18.92 11.62
C GLU A 298 -23.40 17.42 11.32
N ILE A 299 -22.40 16.69 11.85
CA ILE A 299 -22.28 15.24 11.64
C ILE A 299 -23.34 14.44 12.42
N THR A 300 -23.97 15.03 13.43
CA THR A 300 -25.05 14.37 14.18
C THR A 300 -26.41 14.54 13.55
N ARG A 301 -26.54 15.33 12.49
CA ARG A 301 -27.81 15.48 11.74
C ARG A 301 -28.14 14.15 11.04
N PRO A 302 -29.43 13.77 11.01
CA PRO A 302 -29.85 12.48 10.45
C PRO A 302 -29.68 12.39 8.93
N ASN A 303 -29.63 13.52 8.25
CA ASN A 303 -29.53 13.58 6.80
C ASN A 303 -28.85 14.87 6.33
N GLY A 304 -28.53 14.93 5.06
CA GLY A 304 -27.83 16.04 4.42
C GLY A 304 -26.46 15.65 3.88
N MET A 305 -25.68 16.62 3.43
CA MET A 305 -24.36 16.40 2.86
C MET A 305 -23.28 17.12 3.67
N ILE A 306 -22.22 16.42 3.99
CA ILE A 306 -20.96 17.00 4.50
C ILE A 306 -19.89 16.77 3.44
N ILE A 307 -19.33 17.84 2.95
CA ILE A 307 -18.35 17.82 1.85
C ILE A 307 -16.99 18.25 2.35
N THR A 308 -15.95 17.47 2.10
CA THR A 308 -14.58 17.92 2.29
C THR A 308 -13.97 18.35 0.96
N THR A 309 -13.22 19.44 0.96
CA THR A 309 -12.60 19.97 -0.25
C THR A 309 -11.14 20.32 -0.03
N GLY A 310 -10.38 20.33 -1.11
CA GLY A 310 -8.95 20.61 -1.13
C GLY A 310 -8.24 19.84 -2.26
N PRO A 311 -6.97 20.12 -2.53
CA PRO A 311 -6.17 19.40 -3.52
C PRO A 311 -5.90 17.96 -3.08
N THR A 312 -5.29 17.19 -3.99
CA THR A 312 -4.78 15.86 -3.64
C THR A 312 -3.74 15.95 -2.54
N GLY A 313 -3.83 15.05 -1.55
CA GLY A 313 -2.90 15.04 -0.41
C GLY A 313 -3.24 16.04 0.70
N SER A 314 -4.38 16.74 0.65
CA SER A 314 -4.81 17.65 1.74
C SER A 314 -5.43 16.93 2.96
N GLY A 315 -5.54 15.61 2.95
CA GLY A 315 -6.07 14.81 4.07
C GLY A 315 -7.59 14.62 4.06
N LYS A 316 -8.29 14.90 2.96
CA LYS A 316 -9.76 14.78 2.85
C LYS A 316 -10.31 13.43 3.30
N THR A 317 -9.77 12.36 2.73
CA THR A 317 -10.17 10.98 3.06
C THR A 317 -9.92 10.67 4.53
N THR A 318 -8.78 11.12 5.08
CA THR A 318 -8.44 10.95 6.49
C THR A 318 -9.46 11.63 7.41
N SER A 319 -9.88 12.85 7.08
CA SER A 319 -10.90 13.57 7.83
C SER A 319 -12.27 12.88 7.75
N LEU A 320 -12.66 12.39 6.55
CA LEU A 320 -13.91 11.62 6.40
C LEU A 320 -13.86 10.30 7.18
N TYR A 321 -12.72 9.62 7.21
CA TYR A 321 -12.55 8.40 7.99
C TYR A 321 -12.66 8.67 9.50
N ALA A 322 -12.10 9.77 10.00
CA ALA A 322 -12.25 10.20 11.38
C ALA A 322 -13.73 10.52 11.72
N ILE A 323 -14.46 11.18 10.81
CA ILE A 323 -15.90 11.41 10.95
C ILE A 323 -16.66 10.08 10.99
N MET A 324 -16.40 9.17 10.04
CA MET A 324 -17.06 7.87 10.01
C MET A 324 -16.78 7.05 11.28
N GLN A 325 -15.60 7.14 11.85
CA GLN A 325 -15.25 6.46 13.10
C GLN A 325 -16.09 6.97 14.28
N ILE A 326 -16.35 8.28 14.35
CA ILE A 326 -17.22 8.88 15.37
C ILE A 326 -18.67 8.40 15.20
N LEU A 327 -19.12 8.26 13.94
CA LEU A 327 -20.50 7.90 13.59
C LEU A 327 -20.73 6.37 13.59
N ASN A 328 -19.69 5.56 13.58
CA ASN A 328 -19.75 4.11 13.57
C ASN A 328 -20.16 3.58 14.96
N LYS A 329 -21.45 3.55 15.21
CA LYS A 329 -22.08 3.11 16.47
C LYS A 329 -22.98 1.92 16.22
N PRO A 330 -23.26 1.09 17.24
CA PRO A 330 -24.25 0.03 17.12
C PRO A 330 -25.60 0.59 16.65
N GLY A 331 -26.18 -0.04 15.62
CA GLY A 331 -27.43 0.38 15.00
C GLY A 331 -27.30 1.38 13.84
N VAL A 332 -26.11 1.83 13.50
CA VAL A 332 -25.85 2.71 12.35
C VAL A 332 -25.16 1.92 11.23
N LYS A 333 -25.73 1.92 10.04
CA LYS A 333 -25.18 1.26 8.87
C LYS A 333 -24.44 2.25 7.99
N ILE A 334 -23.12 2.10 7.91
CA ILE A 334 -22.24 2.92 7.08
C ILE A 334 -21.75 2.11 5.89
N ILE A 335 -21.93 2.65 4.68
CA ILE A 335 -21.40 2.06 3.45
C ILE A 335 -20.55 3.10 2.72
N THR A 336 -19.42 2.67 2.16
CA THR A 336 -18.53 3.54 1.37
C THR A 336 -18.37 3.07 -0.06
N LEU A 337 -18.10 4.02 -0.96
CA LEU A 337 -17.62 3.80 -2.33
C LEU A 337 -16.32 4.55 -2.51
N GLU A 338 -15.26 3.83 -2.85
CA GLU A 338 -13.90 4.38 -2.84
C GLU A 338 -13.08 3.96 -4.07
N ASP A 339 -12.12 4.80 -4.48
CA ASP A 339 -11.24 4.52 -5.62
C ASP A 339 -9.79 4.94 -5.33
N PRO A 340 -9.02 4.04 -4.71
CA PRO A 340 -9.40 2.79 -4.04
C PRO A 340 -9.70 2.97 -2.54
N VAL A 341 -10.05 1.89 -1.84
CA VAL A 341 -10.07 1.85 -0.36
C VAL A 341 -8.65 2.05 0.16
N GLU A 342 -8.44 3.03 1.06
CA GLU A 342 -7.11 3.33 1.60
C GLU A 342 -6.71 2.35 2.71
N TYR A 343 -7.58 2.10 3.68
CA TYR A 343 -7.44 1.06 4.68
C TYR A 343 -8.81 0.55 5.16
N LYS A 344 -8.82 -0.65 5.71
CA LYS A 344 -10.05 -1.29 6.18
C LYS A 344 -10.49 -0.70 7.51
N MET A 345 -11.79 -0.47 7.64
CA MET A 345 -12.43 -0.01 8.88
C MET A 345 -13.41 -1.06 9.39
N ASP A 346 -13.25 -1.46 10.64
CA ASP A 346 -14.15 -2.43 11.25
C ASP A 346 -15.57 -1.85 11.39
N GLY A 347 -16.58 -2.66 11.11
CA GLY A 347 -17.98 -2.26 11.20
C GLY A 347 -18.50 -1.40 10.03
N ILE A 348 -17.68 -1.10 9.04
CA ILE A 348 -18.04 -0.32 7.85
C ILE A 348 -17.98 -1.19 6.59
N ASN A 349 -18.99 -1.11 5.75
CA ASN A 349 -19.05 -1.83 4.48
C ASN A 349 -18.37 -1.01 3.39
N GLN A 350 -17.10 -1.29 3.12
CA GLN A 350 -16.29 -0.56 2.13
C GLN A 350 -16.35 -1.26 0.78
N SER A 351 -16.78 -0.54 -0.26
CA SER A 351 -16.85 -1.03 -1.64
C SER A 351 -15.89 -0.27 -2.55
N GLN A 352 -15.03 -0.98 -3.24
CA GLN A 352 -14.07 -0.38 -4.14
C GLN A 352 -14.58 -0.33 -5.57
N ILE A 353 -14.47 0.83 -6.20
CA ILE A 353 -14.79 1.07 -7.61
C ILE A 353 -13.85 0.25 -8.51
N ASP A 354 -14.38 -0.28 -9.60
CA ASP A 354 -13.64 -1.03 -10.62
C ASP A 354 -14.11 -0.61 -12.01
N HIS A 355 -13.42 0.37 -12.58
CA HIS A 355 -13.75 0.90 -13.91
C HIS A 355 -13.62 -0.16 -15.01
N SER A 356 -12.74 -1.15 -14.85
CA SER A 356 -12.57 -2.24 -15.83
C SER A 356 -13.80 -3.13 -15.96
N LYS A 357 -14.59 -3.22 -14.87
CA LYS A 357 -15.88 -3.94 -14.81
C LYS A 357 -17.08 -3.03 -15.01
N GLY A 358 -16.86 -1.75 -15.33
CA GLY A 358 -17.94 -0.76 -15.46
C GLY A 358 -18.64 -0.46 -14.14
N TYR A 359 -18.00 -0.71 -12.99
CA TYR A 359 -18.48 -0.34 -11.65
C TYR A 359 -17.97 1.06 -11.32
N THR A 360 -18.85 2.06 -11.49
CA THR A 360 -18.58 3.49 -11.30
C THR A 360 -19.22 4.02 -10.01
N PHE A 361 -18.83 5.22 -9.56
CA PHE A 361 -19.44 5.88 -8.40
C PHE A 361 -20.96 5.99 -8.53
N ALA A 362 -21.49 6.45 -9.67
CA ALA A 362 -22.94 6.58 -9.89
C ALA A 362 -23.66 5.23 -9.79
N LYS A 363 -23.15 4.18 -10.44
CA LYS A 363 -23.73 2.83 -10.34
C LYS A 363 -23.63 2.25 -8.93
N GLY A 364 -22.49 2.43 -8.29
CA GLY A 364 -22.26 2.01 -6.91
C GLY A 364 -23.23 2.68 -5.96
N LEU A 365 -23.40 4.00 -6.07
CA LEU A 365 -24.28 4.78 -5.20
C LEU A 365 -25.76 4.36 -5.33
N ARG A 366 -26.25 4.15 -6.57
CA ARG A 366 -27.60 3.59 -6.77
C ARG A 366 -27.78 2.21 -6.13
N SER A 367 -26.74 1.39 -6.14
CA SER A 367 -26.79 0.05 -5.54
C SER A 367 -26.69 0.11 -4.02
N MET A 368 -25.84 0.99 -3.49
CA MET A 368 -25.64 1.23 -2.07
C MET A 368 -26.94 1.69 -1.40
N LEU A 369 -27.68 2.61 -2.00
CA LEU A 369 -28.96 3.11 -1.48
C LEU A 369 -30.04 2.02 -1.36
N ARG A 370 -29.93 0.92 -2.08
CA ARG A 370 -30.83 -0.26 -1.93
C ARG A 370 -30.39 -1.20 -0.81
N GLN A 371 -29.27 -0.91 -0.15
CA GLN A 371 -28.77 -1.67 0.99
C GLN A 371 -29.20 -1.06 2.33
N ASP A 372 -30.09 -0.06 2.31
CA ASP A 372 -30.61 0.61 3.50
C ASP A 372 -29.49 1.18 4.41
N PRO A 373 -28.62 2.06 3.91
CA PRO A 373 -27.60 2.71 4.73
C PRO A 373 -28.17 3.91 5.46
N ASP A 374 -27.75 4.16 6.70
CA ASP A 374 -27.97 5.45 7.37
C ASP A 374 -27.00 6.51 6.85
N ILE A 375 -25.74 6.08 6.61
CA ILE A 375 -24.65 6.95 6.18
C ILE A 375 -23.99 6.36 4.93
N ALA A 376 -23.85 7.17 3.91
CA ALA A 376 -23.19 6.83 2.67
C ALA A 376 -21.96 7.72 2.43
N MET A 377 -20.77 7.13 2.27
CA MET A 377 -19.59 7.88 1.87
C MET A 377 -19.27 7.60 0.41
N VAL A 378 -19.19 8.67 -0.38
CA VAL A 378 -18.77 8.64 -1.78
C VAL A 378 -17.38 9.28 -1.86
N GLY A 379 -16.37 8.52 -2.22
CA GLY A 379 -14.97 8.97 -2.21
C GLY A 379 -14.79 10.34 -2.86
N GLU A 380 -15.44 10.56 -4.00
CA GLU A 380 -15.46 11.88 -4.65
C GLU A 380 -16.65 12.05 -5.60
N ILE A 381 -17.06 13.29 -5.80
CA ILE A 381 -18.07 13.69 -6.79
C ILE A 381 -17.37 14.49 -7.90
N ARG A 382 -17.36 13.91 -9.12
CA ARG A 382 -16.72 14.52 -10.30
C ARG A 382 -17.70 14.86 -11.43
N ASP A 383 -18.86 14.21 -11.45
CA ASP A 383 -19.83 14.27 -12.53
C ASP A 383 -21.24 14.52 -12.01
N ILE A 384 -22.12 15.03 -12.91
CA ILE A 384 -23.49 15.37 -12.58
C ILE A 384 -24.31 14.15 -12.16
N GLU A 385 -24.06 12.97 -12.73
CA GLU A 385 -24.83 11.76 -12.42
C GLU A 385 -24.64 11.36 -10.96
N THR A 386 -23.39 11.35 -10.48
CA THR A 386 -23.04 11.07 -9.08
C THR A 386 -23.56 12.17 -8.15
N ALA A 387 -23.41 13.44 -8.56
CA ALA A 387 -23.87 14.60 -7.79
C ALA A 387 -25.40 14.59 -7.56
N ASP A 388 -26.19 14.36 -8.61
CA ASP A 388 -27.65 14.32 -8.52
C ASP A 388 -28.15 13.22 -7.58
N ILE A 389 -27.55 12.01 -7.66
CA ILE A 389 -27.93 10.91 -6.79
C ILE A 389 -27.57 11.24 -5.33
N ALA A 390 -26.38 11.78 -5.08
CA ALA A 390 -25.94 12.16 -3.74
C ALA A 390 -26.85 13.23 -3.11
N VAL A 391 -27.16 14.30 -3.87
CA VAL A 391 -28.04 15.38 -3.43
C VAL A 391 -29.46 14.88 -3.12
N GLN A 392 -30.05 14.07 -4.01
CA GLN A 392 -31.37 13.51 -3.78
C GLN A 392 -31.38 12.56 -2.57
N SER A 393 -30.32 11.76 -2.37
CA SER A 393 -30.23 10.90 -1.20
C SER A 393 -30.13 11.67 0.10
N ALA A 394 -29.37 12.77 0.10
CA ALA A 394 -29.28 13.68 1.24
C ALA A 394 -30.63 14.30 1.60
N LEU A 395 -31.44 14.63 0.61
CA LEU A 395 -32.81 15.16 0.81
C LEU A 395 -33.80 14.10 1.27
N THR A 396 -33.54 12.83 1.02
CA THR A 396 -34.47 11.71 1.29
C THR A 396 -34.10 10.88 2.53
N GLY A 397 -33.30 11.42 3.43
CA GLY A 397 -33.07 10.82 4.76
C GLY A 397 -31.70 10.19 5.00
N HIS A 398 -30.73 10.36 4.11
CA HIS A 398 -29.39 9.81 4.28
C HIS A 398 -28.37 10.90 4.62
N LEU A 399 -27.42 10.60 5.49
CA LEU A 399 -26.23 11.44 5.66
C LEU A 399 -25.18 11.04 4.62
N ILE A 400 -24.87 11.97 3.72
CA ILE A 400 -23.90 11.76 2.64
C ILE A 400 -22.59 12.45 2.99
N LEU A 401 -21.51 11.68 3.03
CA LEU A 401 -20.14 12.17 3.19
C LEU A 401 -19.44 12.09 1.83
N SER A 402 -18.79 13.16 1.37
CA SER A 402 -18.08 13.10 0.10
C SER A 402 -16.96 14.12 -0.01
N THR A 403 -16.21 14.06 -1.11
CA THR A 403 -15.19 15.05 -1.46
C THR A 403 -15.48 15.71 -2.80
N VAL A 404 -15.05 16.94 -2.94
CA VAL A 404 -14.92 17.64 -4.23
C VAL A 404 -13.55 18.30 -4.32
N HIS A 405 -13.07 18.52 -5.54
CA HIS A 405 -11.79 19.19 -5.75
C HIS A 405 -12.01 20.67 -6.03
N THR A 406 -11.95 21.49 -4.98
CA THR A 406 -11.91 22.96 -5.03
C THR A 406 -10.83 23.48 -4.07
N ASN A 407 -10.42 24.72 -4.25
CA ASN A 407 -9.34 25.30 -3.45
C ASN A 407 -9.80 25.80 -2.08
N SER A 408 -11.09 26.10 -1.94
CA SER A 408 -11.73 26.60 -0.71
C SER A 408 -13.07 25.91 -0.46
N ALA A 409 -13.58 26.01 0.75
CA ALA A 409 -14.91 25.52 1.10
C ALA A 409 -15.99 26.27 0.32
N ALA A 410 -15.88 27.59 0.20
CA ALA A 410 -16.81 28.42 -0.55
C ALA A 410 -16.87 28.04 -2.03
N GLY A 411 -15.74 27.65 -2.64
CA GLY A 411 -15.67 27.24 -4.04
C GLY A 411 -16.41 25.95 -4.37
N ALA A 412 -16.76 25.15 -3.38
CA ALA A 412 -17.49 23.90 -3.62
C ALA A 412 -18.92 24.15 -4.17
N ILE A 413 -19.60 25.20 -3.72
CA ILE A 413 -20.97 25.53 -4.20
C ILE A 413 -20.96 25.86 -5.69
N PRO A 414 -20.17 26.85 -6.19
CA PRO A 414 -20.06 27.10 -7.63
C PRO A 414 -19.64 25.85 -8.43
N ARG A 415 -18.83 24.97 -7.83
CA ARG A 415 -18.43 23.71 -8.46
C ARG A 415 -19.61 22.77 -8.71
N PHE A 416 -20.49 22.57 -7.73
CA PHE A 416 -21.72 21.79 -7.90
C PHE A 416 -22.65 22.42 -8.94
N LEU A 417 -22.81 23.74 -8.90
CA LEU A 417 -23.62 24.46 -9.89
C LEU A 417 -23.06 24.32 -11.31
N SER A 418 -21.73 24.41 -11.46
CA SER A 418 -21.04 24.23 -12.76
C SER A 418 -21.14 22.80 -13.31
N MET A 419 -21.27 21.78 -12.45
CA MET A 419 -21.58 20.42 -12.86
C MET A 419 -23.02 20.26 -13.35
N GLY A 420 -23.91 21.21 -13.08
CA GLY A 420 -25.30 21.19 -13.50
C GLY A 420 -26.30 20.86 -12.40
N VAL A 421 -25.88 20.76 -11.13
CA VAL A 421 -26.75 20.55 -9.98
C VAL A 421 -27.66 21.77 -9.83
N LYS A 422 -28.97 21.54 -9.67
CA LYS A 422 -29.94 22.63 -9.57
C LYS A 422 -29.87 23.33 -8.21
N PRO A 423 -29.82 24.68 -8.18
CA PRO A 423 -29.69 25.45 -6.95
C PRO A 423 -30.68 25.06 -5.86
N PHE A 424 -31.95 24.87 -6.23
CA PHE A 424 -33.05 24.58 -5.29
C PHE A 424 -32.97 23.15 -4.68
N LEU A 425 -32.17 22.25 -5.26
CA LEU A 425 -31.86 20.94 -4.69
C LEU A 425 -30.58 21.00 -3.84
N LEU A 426 -29.59 21.78 -4.29
CA LEU A 426 -28.31 21.88 -3.61
C LEU A 426 -28.40 22.59 -2.27
N ALA A 427 -29.11 23.74 -2.22
CA ALA A 427 -29.19 24.57 -1.03
C ALA A 427 -29.70 23.81 0.22
N PRO A 428 -30.82 23.07 0.17
CA PRO A 428 -31.29 22.33 1.34
C PRO A 428 -30.59 21.00 1.58
N ALA A 429 -29.76 20.51 0.62
CA ALA A 429 -29.06 19.25 0.75
C ALA A 429 -27.74 19.35 1.51
N VAL A 430 -27.04 20.48 1.43
CA VAL A 430 -25.73 20.67 2.04
C VAL A 430 -25.86 21.14 3.49
N ASN A 431 -25.26 20.40 4.43
CA ASN A 431 -25.16 20.80 5.83
C ASN A 431 -23.92 21.66 6.08
N SER A 432 -22.75 21.16 5.69
CA SER A 432 -21.50 21.88 5.85
C SER A 432 -20.47 21.50 4.79
N ILE A 433 -19.51 22.40 4.57
CA ILE A 433 -18.37 22.18 3.70
C ILE A 433 -17.09 22.48 4.46
N ILE A 434 -16.13 21.56 4.39
CA ILE A 434 -14.85 21.62 5.07
C ILE A 434 -13.74 21.81 4.02
N GLY A 435 -13.17 22.99 3.96
CA GLY A 435 -11.95 23.24 3.20
C GLY A 435 -10.72 22.89 4.04
N GLN A 436 -9.76 22.18 3.47
CA GLN A 436 -8.57 21.78 4.22
C GLN A 436 -7.30 21.73 3.39
N ARG A 437 -6.17 22.00 4.08
CA ARG A 437 -4.81 21.80 3.65
C ARG A 437 -4.01 21.12 4.76
N LEU A 438 -2.87 20.56 4.41
CA LEU A 438 -1.90 20.04 5.38
C LEU A 438 -0.68 20.96 5.40
N VAL A 439 -0.28 21.39 6.58
CA VAL A 439 0.98 22.09 6.85
C VAL A 439 1.90 21.16 7.66
N ARG A 440 3.20 21.30 7.50
CA ARG A 440 4.19 20.56 8.29
C ARG A 440 4.23 21.10 9.71
N LYS A 441 4.37 20.21 10.67
CA LYS A 441 4.61 20.57 12.07
C LYS A 441 6.08 20.87 12.28
N LEU A 442 6.37 21.96 12.94
CA LEU A 442 7.75 22.26 13.40
C LEU A 442 8.25 21.14 14.31
N CYS A 443 9.50 20.78 14.16
CA CYS A 443 10.15 19.85 15.08
C CYS A 443 10.28 20.51 16.46
N GLU A 444 9.69 19.89 17.47
CA GLU A 444 9.68 20.43 18.84
C GLU A 444 11.09 20.55 19.45
N HIS A 445 12.04 19.72 18.98
CA HIS A 445 13.41 19.69 19.49
C HIS A 445 14.31 20.80 18.93
N CYS A 446 13.99 21.34 17.74
CA CYS A 446 14.90 22.27 17.08
C CYS A 446 14.25 23.55 16.54
N ARG A 447 12.96 23.76 16.78
CA ARG A 447 12.33 25.04 16.42
C ARG A 447 12.98 26.19 17.21
N GLU A 448 13.22 27.31 16.56
CA GLU A 448 13.76 28.53 17.16
C GLU A 448 12.77 29.68 17.04
N GLU A 449 12.78 30.59 18.00
CA GLU A 449 11.97 31.80 17.91
C GLU A 449 12.40 32.63 16.71
N LYS A 450 11.43 33.15 15.98
CA LYS A 450 11.63 33.98 14.80
C LYS A 450 11.01 35.35 15.02
N VAL A 451 11.79 36.37 14.82
CA VAL A 451 11.27 37.72 14.60
C VAL A 451 10.87 37.84 13.14
N LEU A 452 9.59 38.09 12.88
CA LEU A 452 9.08 38.28 11.52
C LEU A 452 9.71 39.53 10.89
N ASP A 453 9.97 39.45 9.58
CA ASP A 453 10.34 40.66 8.85
C ASP A 453 9.13 41.61 8.71
N GLU A 454 9.38 42.87 8.28
CA GLU A 454 8.35 43.90 8.20
C GLU A 454 7.17 43.50 7.28
N LYS A 455 7.44 42.76 6.19
CA LYS A 455 6.42 42.30 5.23
C LYS A 455 5.58 41.15 5.81
N GLU A 456 6.26 40.21 6.43
CA GLU A 456 5.59 39.06 7.11
C GLU A 456 4.70 39.58 8.24
N GLN A 457 5.21 40.54 9.04
CA GLN A 457 4.48 41.14 10.15
C GLN A 457 3.24 41.90 9.67
N ASP A 458 3.38 42.74 8.63
CA ASP A 458 2.26 43.50 8.04
C ASP A 458 1.19 42.54 7.51
N ARG A 459 1.60 41.47 6.86
CA ARG A 459 0.69 40.46 6.34
C ARG A 459 -0.03 39.68 7.43
N VAL A 460 0.66 39.27 8.48
CA VAL A 460 0.08 38.58 9.63
C VAL A 460 -0.89 39.51 10.36
N ASN A 461 -0.52 40.78 10.57
CA ASN A 461 -1.38 41.77 11.22
C ASN A 461 -2.70 41.97 10.46
N LYS A 462 -2.66 42.11 9.13
CA LYS A 462 -3.87 42.22 8.29
C LYS A 462 -4.77 41.01 8.42
N LEU A 463 -4.19 39.79 8.49
CA LEU A 463 -4.96 38.57 8.67
C LEU A 463 -5.62 38.51 10.05
N ILE A 464 -4.93 38.93 11.10
CA ILE A 464 -5.47 39.03 12.47
C ILE A 464 -6.57 40.10 12.54
N GLU A 465 -6.39 41.25 11.92
CA GLU A 465 -7.41 42.31 11.85
C GLU A 465 -8.69 41.86 11.15
N ALA A 466 -8.56 41.01 10.15
CA ALA A 466 -9.70 40.40 9.42
C ALA A 466 -10.39 39.26 10.17
N MET A 467 -9.88 38.80 11.30
CA MET A 467 -10.52 37.78 12.15
C MET A 467 -11.75 38.34 12.86
N SER A 468 -12.63 37.44 13.31
CA SER A 468 -13.77 37.80 14.15
C SER A 468 -13.32 38.50 15.45
N GLU A 469 -14.21 39.29 16.05
CA GLU A 469 -13.93 39.95 17.36
C GLU A 469 -13.57 38.90 18.44
N LYS A 470 -14.24 37.74 18.44
CA LYS A 470 -13.97 36.64 19.34
C LYS A 470 -12.54 36.12 19.15
N ASP A 471 -12.14 35.83 17.91
CA ASP A 471 -10.80 35.32 17.58
C ASP A 471 -9.71 36.31 17.92
N ARG A 472 -9.93 37.60 17.65
CA ARG A 472 -9.01 38.67 18.03
C ARG A 472 -8.83 38.79 19.55
N ALA A 473 -9.94 38.69 20.29
CA ALA A 473 -9.91 38.70 21.75
C ALA A 473 -9.08 37.54 22.35
N GLU A 474 -9.13 36.36 21.73
CA GLU A 474 -8.33 35.20 22.16
C GLU A 474 -6.83 35.40 21.94
N ILE A 475 -6.44 36.17 20.94
CA ILE A 475 -5.03 36.50 20.61
C ILE A 475 -4.56 37.77 21.37
N GLN A 476 -5.46 38.71 21.62
CA GLN A 476 -5.16 39.97 22.26
C GLN A 476 -4.61 39.75 23.68
N GLY A 477 -3.42 40.33 23.96
CA GLY A 477 -2.74 40.17 25.24
C GLY A 477 -1.82 38.98 25.38
N LYS A 478 -1.76 38.11 24.36
CA LYS A 478 -0.72 37.08 24.26
C LYS A 478 0.51 37.63 23.54
N GLU A 479 1.70 37.22 23.98
CA GLU A 479 2.93 37.51 23.25
C GLU A 479 2.89 36.77 21.91
N MET A 480 3.00 37.52 20.80
CA MET A 480 2.99 36.94 19.45
C MET A 480 4.38 36.39 19.13
N THR A 481 4.64 35.17 19.61
CA THR A 481 5.90 34.46 19.34
C THR A 481 5.70 33.54 18.17
N PHE A 482 6.53 33.66 17.14
CA PHE A 482 6.56 32.77 15.99
C PHE A 482 7.85 31.95 15.99
N TYR A 483 7.84 30.84 15.28
CA TYR A 483 8.94 29.91 15.24
C TYR A 483 9.32 29.55 13.80
N THR A 484 10.61 29.23 13.62
CA THR A 484 11.20 28.80 12.35
C THR A 484 11.88 27.44 12.52
N PRO A 485 11.94 26.60 11.46
CA PRO A 485 12.66 25.34 11.50
C PRO A 485 14.17 25.58 11.47
N LYS A 486 14.94 24.84 12.30
CA LYS A 486 16.41 24.84 12.26
C LYS A 486 16.98 23.59 11.61
N GLY A 487 16.51 22.43 12.02
CA GLY A 487 17.06 21.12 11.68
C GLY A 487 17.82 20.48 12.85
N CYS A 488 17.65 19.18 13.03
CA CYS A 488 18.39 18.35 14.01
C CYS A 488 18.26 16.87 13.63
N ASP A 489 19.00 15.99 14.30
CA ASP A 489 18.97 14.55 14.05
C ASP A 489 17.56 13.95 14.18
N GLU A 490 16.73 14.43 15.14
CA GLU A 490 15.35 13.96 15.35
C GLU A 490 14.41 14.19 14.16
N CYS A 491 14.67 15.20 13.35
CA CYS A 491 13.89 15.53 12.16
C CYS A 491 14.66 15.29 10.86
N GLY A 492 15.85 14.65 10.92
CA GLY A 492 16.70 14.41 9.76
C GLY A 492 17.17 15.69 9.08
N ASP A 493 17.50 16.73 9.86
CA ASP A 493 17.93 18.07 9.44
C ASP A 493 16.87 18.87 8.66
N ILE A 494 15.60 18.41 8.61
CA ILE A 494 14.52 19.07 7.87
C ILE A 494 13.91 20.24 8.66
N GLY A 495 13.94 20.18 9.99
CA GLY A 495 13.30 21.17 10.89
C GLY A 495 11.79 20.99 11.06
N TYR A 496 11.18 20.03 10.35
CA TYR A 496 9.77 19.65 10.45
C TYR A 496 9.63 18.15 10.69
N LYS A 497 8.56 17.74 11.40
CA LYS A 497 8.24 16.33 11.65
C LYS A 497 6.73 16.15 11.79
N GLY A 498 6.14 15.46 10.81
CA GLY A 498 4.70 15.22 10.72
C GLY A 498 3.92 16.40 10.17
N ARG A 499 2.62 16.21 10.02
CA ARG A 499 1.70 17.20 9.41
C ARG A 499 0.50 17.42 10.30
N ILE A 500 -0.14 18.57 10.12
CA ILE A 500 -1.40 18.94 10.77
C ILE A 500 -2.31 19.62 9.76
N GLY A 501 -3.64 19.43 9.88
CA GLY A 501 -4.60 20.12 9.04
C GLY A 501 -4.75 21.60 9.44
N ILE A 502 -4.99 22.45 8.45
CA ILE A 502 -5.59 23.76 8.60
C ILE A 502 -6.94 23.74 7.90
N TYR A 503 -7.94 24.31 8.56
CA TYR A 503 -9.35 24.12 8.19
C TYR A 503 -10.08 25.43 8.03
N GLU A 504 -11.03 25.44 7.12
CA GLU A 504 -12.13 26.38 7.07
C GLU A 504 -13.44 25.60 6.96
N ILE A 505 -14.40 25.90 7.79
CA ILE A 505 -15.67 25.19 7.81
C ILE A 505 -16.77 26.23 7.74
N PHE A 506 -17.61 26.15 6.71
CA PHE A 506 -18.85 26.86 6.75
C PHE A 506 -20.05 25.88 6.92
N VAL A 507 -21.03 26.36 7.63
CA VAL A 507 -22.31 25.69 7.84
C VAL A 507 -23.37 26.40 7.01
N MET A 508 -24.24 25.63 6.37
CA MET A 508 -25.36 26.20 5.59
C MET A 508 -26.28 27.02 6.47
N ASN A 509 -26.65 28.20 6.01
CA ASN A 509 -27.58 29.11 6.68
C ASN A 509 -28.46 29.82 5.67
N ALA A 510 -29.49 30.52 6.14
CA ALA A 510 -30.51 31.16 5.29
C ALA A 510 -29.91 32.17 4.30
N ASP A 511 -28.89 32.92 4.68
CA ASP A 511 -28.26 33.91 3.79
C ASP A 511 -27.50 33.21 2.64
N ILE A 512 -26.79 32.10 2.92
CA ILE A 512 -26.08 31.29 1.91
C ILE A 512 -27.11 30.57 1.02
N GLU A 513 -28.18 30.00 1.59
CA GLU A 513 -29.25 29.37 0.82
C GLU A 513 -29.85 30.35 -0.19
N GLN A 514 -30.15 31.58 0.23
CA GLN A 514 -30.68 32.62 -0.66
C GLN A 514 -29.70 32.97 -1.78
N LEU A 515 -28.40 33.06 -1.47
CA LEU A 515 -27.38 33.28 -2.50
C LEU A 515 -27.37 32.13 -3.52
N ILE A 516 -27.38 30.88 -3.07
CA ILE A 516 -27.41 29.70 -3.97
C ILE A 516 -28.68 29.74 -4.85
N LEU A 517 -29.83 30.03 -4.26
CA LEU A 517 -31.10 30.08 -4.98
C LEU A 517 -31.18 31.21 -6.01
N SER A 518 -30.37 32.27 -5.89
CA SER A 518 -30.27 33.33 -6.90
C SER A 518 -29.70 32.81 -8.24
N GLY A 519 -29.01 31.65 -8.22
CA GLY A 519 -28.48 30.98 -9.40
C GLY A 519 -27.20 31.61 -10.01
N ASN A 520 -26.81 32.79 -9.54
CA ASN A 520 -25.60 33.49 -9.99
C ASN A 520 -24.73 33.86 -8.77
N VAL A 521 -24.06 32.88 -8.25
CA VAL A 521 -23.25 33.01 -7.03
C VAL A 521 -21.77 32.75 -7.31
N SER A 522 -20.93 33.69 -6.86
CA SER A 522 -19.47 33.52 -6.90
C SER A 522 -18.96 32.93 -5.60
N GLU A 523 -17.77 32.31 -5.67
CA GLU A 523 -17.01 31.86 -4.50
C GLU A 523 -16.82 32.99 -3.48
N PHE A 524 -16.49 34.19 -3.96
CA PHE A 524 -16.28 35.37 -3.12
C PHE A 524 -17.56 35.78 -2.33
N ASP A 525 -18.74 35.66 -2.96
CA ASP A 525 -20.00 36.01 -2.27
C ASP A 525 -20.31 35.03 -1.16
N ILE A 526 -20.10 33.71 -1.40
CA ILE A 526 -20.26 32.68 -0.37
C ILE A 526 -19.28 32.90 0.77
N GLU A 527 -17.99 33.10 0.46
CA GLU A 527 -16.94 33.30 1.45
C GLU A 527 -17.24 34.50 2.36
N ARG A 528 -17.62 35.65 1.76
CA ARG A 528 -17.96 36.84 2.50
C ARG A 528 -19.12 36.62 3.48
N VAL A 529 -20.17 35.90 3.06
CA VAL A 529 -21.31 35.60 3.93
C VAL A 529 -20.90 34.57 4.99
N ALA A 530 -20.13 33.53 4.62
CA ALA A 530 -19.66 32.52 5.55
C ALA A 530 -18.78 33.12 6.67
N ILE A 531 -17.86 34.03 6.34
CA ILE A 531 -17.05 34.78 7.32
C ILE A 531 -17.93 35.62 8.24
N LYS A 532 -18.94 36.32 7.70
CA LYS A 532 -19.90 37.10 8.50
C LYS A 532 -20.64 36.21 9.53
N HIS A 533 -20.86 34.95 9.20
CA HIS A 533 -21.49 33.94 10.07
C HIS A 533 -20.50 33.13 10.91
N GLY A 534 -19.26 33.56 11.00
CA GLY A 534 -18.24 32.97 11.90
C GLY A 534 -17.32 31.94 11.29
N MET A 535 -17.35 31.75 9.96
CA MET A 535 -16.32 30.93 9.32
C MET A 535 -14.93 31.56 9.50
N ARG A 536 -13.98 30.78 9.98
CA ARG A 536 -12.57 31.11 9.99
C ARG A 536 -11.95 30.57 8.71
N THR A 537 -11.14 31.38 8.02
CA THR A 537 -10.43 30.94 6.83
C THR A 537 -9.26 30.00 7.18
N MET A 538 -8.83 29.16 6.22
CA MET A 538 -7.66 28.28 6.43
C MET A 538 -6.41 29.04 6.84
N VAL A 539 -6.19 30.25 6.27
CA VAL A 539 -5.04 31.09 6.64
C VAL A 539 -5.11 31.50 8.09
N GLN A 540 -6.28 31.96 8.55
CA GLN A 540 -6.50 32.39 9.94
C GLN A 540 -6.32 31.23 10.92
N ASP A 541 -6.81 30.03 10.59
CA ASP A 541 -6.57 28.83 11.38
C ASP A 541 -5.09 28.45 11.42
N GLY A 542 -4.39 28.58 10.28
CA GLY A 542 -2.95 28.42 10.18
C GLY A 542 -2.17 29.38 11.08
N ILE A 543 -2.48 30.68 11.05
CA ILE A 543 -1.82 31.70 11.88
C ILE A 543 -2.02 31.40 13.39
N ARG A 544 -3.19 30.94 13.81
CA ARG A 544 -3.40 30.48 15.20
C ARG A 544 -2.46 29.34 15.58
N LYS A 545 -2.31 28.34 14.69
CA LYS A 545 -1.39 27.22 14.89
C LYS A 545 0.08 27.65 14.88
N ALA A 546 0.42 28.69 14.11
CA ALA A 546 1.77 29.26 14.15
C ALA A 546 2.06 29.99 15.47
N LEU A 547 1.07 30.73 16.00
CA LEU A 547 1.17 31.34 17.33
C LEU A 547 1.30 30.31 18.47
N GLU A 548 0.74 29.12 18.28
CA GLU A 548 0.92 27.96 19.19
C GLU A 548 2.28 27.26 18.99
N GLY A 549 3.09 27.69 18.02
CA GLY A 549 4.39 27.08 17.70
C GLY A 549 4.27 25.71 17.02
N ILE A 550 3.10 25.36 16.49
CA ILE A 550 2.87 24.07 15.83
C ILE A 550 3.46 24.05 14.40
N THR A 551 3.35 25.17 13.69
CA THR A 551 3.87 25.33 12.33
C THR A 551 4.53 26.69 12.17
N SER A 552 5.14 26.97 11.03
CA SER A 552 5.73 28.29 10.76
C SER A 552 4.84 29.13 9.84
N VAL A 553 5.04 30.44 9.86
CA VAL A 553 4.34 31.40 9.00
C VAL A 553 4.65 31.13 7.53
N GLU A 554 5.91 30.82 7.21
CA GLU A 554 6.35 30.48 5.85
C GLU A 554 5.66 29.24 5.32
N GLU A 555 5.49 28.23 6.16
CA GLU A 555 4.82 26.98 5.75
C GLU A 555 3.36 27.20 5.43
N ILE A 556 2.66 28.07 6.19
CA ILE A 556 1.26 28.42 5.91
C ILE A 556 1.16 29.09 4.54
N PHE A 557 1.99 30.10 4.28
CA PHE A 557 1.94 30.82 3.01
C PHE A 557 2.33 29.92 1.83
N ARG A 558 3.34 29.06 2.00
CA ARG A 558 3.73 28.07 0.98
C ARG A 558 2.59 27.16 0.55
N VAL A 559 1.70 26.80 1.46
CA VAL A 559 0.61 25.83 1.20
C VAL A 559 -0.64 26.52 0.64
N ILE A 560 -0.87 27.78 0.97
CA ILE A 560 -2.10 28.50 0.59
C ILE A 560 -1.93 29.27 -0.73
N GLU A 561 -0.76 29.76 -1.01
CA GLU A 561 -0.38 30.36 -2.31
C GLU A 561 -0.11 29.30 -3.38
#